data_30ac034f740a6bad0e4eb81e1e6203b4
#
_entry.id   30ac034f740a6bad0e4eb81e1e6203b4
#
_cell.length_a   1.000
_cell.length_b   1.000
_cell.length_c   1.000
_cell.angle_alpha   90.00
_cell.angle_beta   90.00
_cell.angle_gamma   90.00
#
_symmetry.space_group_name_H-M   'P 1'
#
loop_
_entity.id
_entity.type
_entity.pdbx_description
1 polymer ?
#
loop_
_entity_poly.entity_id
_entity_poly.type
_entity_poly.pdbx_seq_one_letter_code
_entity_poly.pdbx_strand_id
1 'polypeptide(L)'
;MIAACPATAQDAMLQCVPYARQVSGIEIYGDAHSWWQQADGRYERGKRPAPGAVLAFKPHRSMQLGHVAAVSKVIDSRRVLLDHANWSPINGRKGQVERNVLAEDVSAANDWSEVRVWYSPIGGLGTTRYPVHGFIYPQGRKPQDLQAAPVQIASADQPTGKLSRAERKAQRQAEKEARKRLKQIEKQRREYAKYLKKQQKAQRERAGVSVPSVPRLEADPIGDLIGRSGG
;
A
#
# COMPACT_ATOMS: atom_id res chain seq x y z
N MET A 1 -17.10 40.38 -26.43
CA MET A 1 -17.07 39.57 -25.21
C MET A 1 -16.76 38.15 -25.62
N ILE A 2 -15.54 37.68 -25.38
CA ILE A 2 -15.10 36.30 -25.70
C ILE A 2 -15.28 35.52 -24.44
N ALA A 3 -16.24 34.58 -24.40
CA ALA A 3 -16.45 33.67 -23.31
C ALA A 3 -15.31 32.65 -23.30
N ALA A 4 -14.49 32.71 -22.30
CA ALA A 4 -13.49 31.67 -22.03
C ALA A 4 -14.22 30.40 -21.56
N CYS A 5 -14.23 29.34 -22.37
CA CYS A 5 -14.62 28.03 -21.96
C CYS A 5 -13.65 27.57 -20.84
N PRO A 6 -14.15 27.04 -19.70
CA PRO A 6 -13.28 26.39 -18.75
C PRO A 6 -12.70 25.13 -19.40
N ALA A 7 -11.38 25.06 -19.51
CA ALA A 7 -10.70 23.86 -19.90
C ALA A 7 -11.07 22.76 -18.87
N THR A 8 -11.82 21.76 -19.31
CA THR A 8 -12.04 20.54 -18.53
C THR A 8 -10.68 19.94 -18.26
N ALA A 9 -10.27 19.95 -17.00
CA ALA A 9 -9.10 19.21 -16.55
C ALA A 9 -9.37 17.74 -16.90
N GLN A 10 -8.79 17.28 -18.02
CA GLN A 10 -8.75 15.86 -18.34
C GLN A 10 -8.09 15.19 -17.14
N ASP A 11 -8.73 14.16 -16.60
CA ASP A 11 -8.17 13.27 -15.58
C ASP A 11 -6.89 12.61 -16.11
N ALA A 12 -5.79 13.39 -16.12
CA ALA A 12 -4.49 12.88 -16.48
C ALA A 12 -4.14 11.82 -15.43
N MET A 13 -3.99 10.57 -15.87
CA MET A 13 -3.53 9.46 -15.01
C MET A 13 -2.28 9.91 -14.25
N LEU A 14 -2.45 10.19 -12.97
CA LEU A 14 -1.37 10.72 -12.15
C LEU A 14 -0.38 9.60 -11.85
N GLN A 15 0.91 9.84 -12.16
CA GLN A 15 1.98 8.89 -11.91
C GLN A 15 2.61 9.12 -10.53
N CYS A 16 3.23 8.08 -9.98
CA CYS A 16 3.84 8.14 -8.65
C CYS A 16 4.91 9.23 -8.51
N VAL A 17 5.74 9.45 -9.54
CA VAL A 17 6.83 10.44 -9.52
C VAL A 17 6.33 11.89 -9.43
N PRO A 18 5.47 12.40 -10.35
CA PRO A 18 4.94 13.75 -10.22
C PRO A 18 4.23 13.98 -8.89
N TYR A 19 3.48 12.99 -8.41
CA TYR A 19 2.79 13.10 -7.14
C TYR A 19 3.75 13.13 -5.94
N ALA A 20 4.74 12.24 -5.90
CA ALA A 20 5.74 12.22 -4.84
C ALA A 20 6.51 13.55 -4.77
N ARG A 21 6.89 14.13 -5.90
CA ARG A 21 7.50 15.48 -5.96
C ARG A 21 6.62 16.54 -5.35
N GLN A 22 5.35 16.56 -5.73
CA GLN A 22 4.38 17.54 -5.26
C GLN A 22 4.21 17.52 -3.74
N VAL A 23 4.16 16.31 -3.13
CA VAL A 23 3.86 16.19 -1.69
C VAL A 23 5.10 16.20 -0.80
N SER A 24 6.28 15.83 -1.33
CA SER A 24 7.54 15.78 -0.56
C SER A 24 8.43 17.01 -0.77
N GLY A 25 8.28 17.74 -1.88
CA GLY A 25 9.19 18.81 -2.29
C GLY A 25 10.55 18.28 -2.79
N ILE A 26 10.70 16.97 -3.03
CA ILE A 26 11.93 16.40 -3.60
C ILE A 26 11.91 16.58 -5.11
N GLU A 27 12.86 17.31 -5.66
CA GLU A 27 12.93 17.64 -7.09
C GLU A 27 13.82 16.64 -7.84
N ILE A 28 13.41 15.39 -7.89
CA ILE A 28 14.00 14.34 -8.72
C ILE A 28 13.03 14.00 -9.86
N TYR A 29 13.56 13.85 -11.07
CA TYR A 29 12.79 13.61 -12.29
C TYR A 29 13.14 12.25 -12.88
N GLY A 30 12.38 11.82 -13.88
CA GLY A 30 12.56 10.52 -14.53
C GLY A 30 11.85 9.39 -13.80
N ASP A 31 12.21 8.16 -14.13
CA ASP A 31 11.56 6.95 -13.59
C ASP A 31 11.87 6.70 -12.12
N ALA A 32 10.93 6.15 -11.40
CA ALA A 32 11.04 5.94 -9.96
C ALA A 32 12.27 5.11 -9.55
N HIS A 33 12.68 4.12 -10.36
CA HIS A 33 13.85 3.29 -10.07
C HIS A 33 15.17 4.07 -10.03
N SER A 34 15.24 5.20 -10.72
CA SER A 34 16.45 6.05 -10.77
C SER A 34 16.57 7.01 -9.58
N TRP A 35 15.50 7.21 -8.82
CA TRP A 35 15.41 8.20 -7.75
C TRP A 35 16.48 7.99 -6.67
N TRP A 36 16.72 6.74 -6.28
CA TRP A 36 17.71 6.44 -5.25
C TRP A 36 19.12 6.87 -5.63
N GLN A 37 19.51 6.64 -6.87
CA GLN A 37 20.82 7.06 -7.38
C GLN A 37 20.88 8.56 -7.59
N GLN A 38 19.87 9.18 -8.16
CA GLN A 38 19.82 10.62 -8.37
C GLN A 38 19.80 11.43 -7.06
N ALA A 39 19.34 10.82 -5.96
CA ALA A 39 19.39 11.44 -4.64
C ALA A 39 20.81 11.53 -4.06
N ASP A 40 21.77 10.77 -4.59
CA ASP A 40 23.14 10.78 -4.11
C ASP A 40 23.79 12.15 -4.23
N GLY A 41 24.39 12.63 -3.15
CA GLY A 41 24.99 13.96 -3.09
C GLY A 41 24.01 15.14 -3.14
N ARG A 42 22.70 14.91 -3.31
CA ARG A 42 21.67 15.94 -3.40
C ARG A 42 20.68 15.92 -2.23
N TYR A 43 20.32 14.73 -1.77
CA TYR A 43 19.37 14.48 -0.71
C TYR A 43 19.95 13.45 0.25
N GLU A 44 19.68 13.62 1.53
CA GLU A 44 19.97 12.60 2.53
C GLU A 44 19.17 11.33 2.24
N ARG A 45 19.80 10.17 2.47
CA ARG A 45 19.20 8.85 2.28
C ARG A 45 19.39 8.00 3.52
N GLY A 46 18.45 7.13 3.83
CA GLY A 46 18.57 6.26 4.99
C GLY A 46 17.54 5.15 5.08
N LYS A 47 17.54 4.48 6.22
CA LYS A 47 16.66 3.35 6.52
C LYS A 47 15.59 3.65 7.56
N ARG A 48 15.53 4.87 8.07
CA ARG A 48 14.53 5.25 9.07
C ARG A 48 13.37 5.98 8.42
N PRO A 49 12.12 5.54 8.63
CA PRO A 49 10.98 6.29 8.13
C PRO A 49 10.85 7.63 8.84
N ALA A 50 10.44 8.66 8.08
CA ALA A 50 10.14 9.97 8.64
C ALA A 50 9.03 10.64 7.82
N PRO A 51 8.10 11.41 8.41
CA PRO A 51 7.08 12.13 7.68
C PRO A 51 7.70 13.07 6.64
N GLY A 52 7.18 13.06 5.41
CA GLY A 52 7.71 13.83 4.28
C GLY A 52 8.87 13.15 3.54
N ALA A 53 9.50 12.12 4.08
CA ALA A 53 10.46 11.32 3.33
C ALA A 53 9.78 10.50 2.23
N VAL A 54 10.51 10.15 1.19
CA VAL A 54 10.01 9.31 0.10
C VAL A 54 10.62 7.92 0.17
N LEU A 55 9.78 6.91 0.33
CA LEU A 55 10.16 5.51 0.22
C LEU A 55 10.39 5.15 -1.25
N ALA A 56 11.60 4.70 -1.57
CA ALA A 56 12.02 4.34 -2.92
C ALA A 56 12.02 2.82 -3.11
N PHE A 57 11.09 2.33 -3.93
CA PHE A 57 10.97 0.91 -4.26
C PHE A 57 11.92 0.52 -5.38
N LYS A 58 12.50 -0.65 -5.28
CA LYS A 58 13.26 -1.26 -6.38
C LYS A 58 12.30 -1.82 -7.44
N PRO A 59 12.73 -1.94 -8.70
CA PRO A 59 12.02 -2.74 -9.68
C PRO A 59 11.70 -4.13 -9.13
N HIS A 60 10.47 -4.59 -9.33
CA HIS A 60 10.04 -5.90 -8.86
C HIS A 60 8.90 -6.44 -9.71
N ARG A 61 9.06 -7.63 -10.30
CA ARG A 61 8.06 -8.30 -11.16
C ARG A 61 7.54 -7.36 -12.25
N SER A 62 6.23 -7.11 -12.33
CA SER A 62 5.61 -6.20 -13.31
C SER A 62 5.88 -4.71 -13.05
N MET A 63 6.40 -4.35 -11.89
CA MET A 63 6.75 -2.97 -11.51
C MET A 63 8.20 -2.66 -11.96
N GLN A 64 8.45 -2.66 -13.26
CA GLN A 64 9.79 -2.55 -13.86
C GLN A 64 10.43 -1.17 -13.64
N LEU A 65 9.64 -0.12 -13.60
CA LEU A 65 10.10 1.25 -13.38
C LEU A 65 10.23 1.62 -11.89
N GLY A 66 10.05 0.64 -10.98
CA GLY A 66 10.04 0.92 -9.56
C GLY A 66 8.80 1.72 -9.13
N HIS A 67 8.83 2.23 -7.90
CA HIS A 67 7.76 3.08 -7.36
C HIS A 67 8.33 4.03 -6.31
N VAL A 68 7.66 5.16 -6.09
CA VAL A 68 7.97 6.10 -5.02
C VAL A 68 6.69 6.50 -4.29
N ALA A 69 6.77 6.61 -2.97
CA ALA A 69 5.66 6.96 -2.10
C ALA A 69 6.12 7.87 -0.97
N ALA A 70 5.43 8.96 -0.73
CA ALA A 70 5.75 9.86 0.38
C ALA A 70 5.21 9.32 1.70
N VAL A 71 5.99 9.38 2.76
CA VAL A 71 5.55 9.03 4.12
C VAL A 71 4.68 10.15 4.66
N SER A 72 3.39 9.88 4.88
CA SER A 72 2.48 10.84 5.51
C SER A 72 2.54 10.76 7.04
N LYS A 73 2.76 9.56 7.59
CA LYS A 73 2.85 9.35 9.04
C LYS A 73 3.69 8.12 9.37
N VAL A 74 4.47 8.20 10.44
CA VAL A 74 5.10 7.05 11.08
C VAL A 74 4.19 6.57 12.21
N ILE A 75 3.80 5.29 12.19
CA ILE A 75 2.97 4.67 13.23
C ILE A 75 3.88 4.08 14.31
N ASP A 76 4.85 3.28 13.89
CA ASP A 76 5.86 2.63 14.74
C ASP A 76 7.11 2.24 13.92
N SER A 77 8.00 1.43 14.49
CA SER A 77 9.25 1.03 13.85
C SER A 77 9.05 0.20 12.57
N ARG A 78 7.89 -0.42 12.39
CA ARG A 78 7.57 -1.29 11.25
C ARG A 78 6.41 -0.82 10.41
N ARG A 79 5.69 0.23 10.81
CA ARG A 79 4.50 0.65 10.11
C ARG A 79 4.49 2.15 9.85
N VAL A 80 4.19 2.49 8.60
CA VAL A 80 4.00 3.86 8.16
C VAL A 80 2.72 3.99 7.35
N LEU A 81 2.22 5.21 7.21
CA LEU A 81 1.24 5.56 6.22
C LEU A 81 1.95 6.27 5.07
N LEU A 82 1.57 5.91 3.85
CA LEU A 82 2.11 6.44 2.60
C LEU A 82 1.03 7.20 1.83
N ASP A 83 1.44 8.26 1.18
CA ASP A 83 0.69 8.95 0.14
C ASP A 83 1.37 8.68 -1.20
N HIS A 84 0.64 8.12 -2.16
CA HIS A 84 1.16 7.82 -3.49
C HIS A 84 0.08 7.88 -4.56
N ALA A 85 0.48 7.76 -5.81
CA ALA A 85 -0.42 7.65 -6.94
C ALA A 85 -0.08 6.44 -7.81
N ASN A 86 -1.06 5.95 -8.58
CA ASN A 86 -0.88 4.88 -9.56
C ASN A 86 -0.43 3.52 -8.96
N TRP A 87 -0.88 3.22 -7.76
CA TRP A 87 -0.55 1.97 -7.08
C TRP A 87 -1.62 0.88 -7.31
N SER A 88 -2.79 1.03 -6.69
CA SER A 88 -3.88 0.07 -6.82
C SER A 88 -4.76 0.38 -8.03
N PRO A 89 -5.27 -0.64 -8.74
CA PRO A 89 -6.40 -0.42 -9.64
C PRO A 89 -7.69 -0.23 -8.80
N ILE A 90 -8.27 0.96 -8.88
CA ILE A 90 -9.54 1.29 -8.26
C ILE A 90 -10.58 1.32 -9.38
N ASN A 91 -11.66 0.54 -9.26
CA ASN A 91 -12.65 0.38 -10.33
C ASN A 91 -12.04 -0.02 -11.69
N GLY A 92 -11.01 -0.86 -11.68
CA GLY A 92 -10.31 -1.33 -12.88
C GLY A 92 -9.37 -0.31 -13.54
N ARG A 93 -9.18 0.87 -12.95
CA ARG A 93 -8.28 1.92 -13.46
C ARG A 93 -7.14 2.18 -12.49
N LYS A 94 -5.98 2.55 -13.01
CA LYS A 94 -4.84 3.08 -12.26
C LYS A 94 -4.73 4.60 -12.44
N GLY A 95 -3.83 5.23 -11.70
CA GLY A 95 -3.58 6.67 -11.80
C GLY A 95 -4.27 7.51 -10.71
N GLN A 96 -4.97 6.88 -9.77
CA GLN A 96 -5.56 7.56 -8.64
C GLN A 96 -4.52 7.85 -7.56
N VAL A 97 -4.78 8.89 -6.77
CA VAL A 97 -4.09 9.18 -5.53
C VAL A 97 -4.67 8.31 -4.42
N GLU A 98 -3.81 7.59 -3.73
CA GLU A 98 -4.13 6.86 -2.51
C GLU A 98 -3.39 7.52 -1.34
N ARG A 99 -4.12 7.90 -0.30
CA ARG A 99 -3.58 8.60 0.87
C ARG A 99 -3.69 7.75 2.13
N ASN A 100 -2.71 7.93 3.01
CA ASN A 100 -2.64 7.21 4.28
C ASN A 100 -2.71 5.69 4.09
N VAL A 101 -2.04 5.20 3.08
CA VAL A 101 -1.97 3.78 2.71
C VAL A 101 -0.98 3.08 3.62
N LEU A 102 -1.41 2.04 4.32
CA LEU A 102 -0.54 1.30 5.24
C LEU A 102 0.58 0.60 4.48
N ALA A 103 1.82 0.82 4.91
CA ALA A 103 2.98 0.02 4.55
C ALA A 103 3.62 -0.57 5.81
N GLU A 104 3.99 -1.84 5.71
CA GLU A 104 4.59 -2.60 6.80
C GLU A 104 5.96 -3.11 6.40
N ASP A 105 6.96 -2.83 7.22
CA ASP A 105 8.28 -3.45 7.12
C ASP A 105 8.18 -4.93 7.48
N VAL A 106 8.50 -5.79 6.52
CA VAL A 106 8.49 -7.24 6.67
C VAL A 106 9.90 -7.83 6.54
N SER A 107 10.92 -6.96 6.58
CA SER A 107 12.32 -7.39 6.63
C SER A 107 12.63 -8.08 7.95
N ALA A 108 13.52 -9.07 7.92
CA ALA A 108 13.92 -9.77 9.14
C ALA A 108 14.64 -8.86 10.13
N ALA A 109 15.46 -7.94 9.61
CA ALA A 109 16.30 -7.04 10.42
C ALA A 109 15.56 -5.77 10.91
N ASN A 110 14.29 -5.55 10.55
CA ASN A 110 13.58 -4.29 10.80
C ASN A 110 14.33 -3.07 10.25
N ASP A 111 14.84 -3.22 9.02
CA ASP A 111 15.70 -2.23 8.36
C ASP A 111 15.06 -1.59 7.14
N TRP A 112 13.76 -1.83 6.92
CA TRP A 112 13.02 -1.33 5.77
C TRP A 112 13.64 -1.72 4.43
N SER A 113 14.26 -2.89 4.34
CA SER A 113 14.75 -3.43 3.06
C SER A 113 13.65 -4.09 2.25
N GLU A 114 12.54 -4.47 2.89
CA GLU A 114 11.43 -5.15 2.27
C GLU A 114 10.10 -4.77 2.94
N VAL A 115 9.09 -4.42 2.12
CA VAL A 115 7.81 -3.94 2.63
C VAL A 115 6.63 -4.65 1.97
N ARG A 116 5.50 -4.72 2.70
CA ARG A 116 4.18 -4.99 2.16
C ARG A 116 3.36 -3.71 2.22
N VAL A 117 2.56 -3.48 1.20
CA VAL A 117 1.75 -2.26 1.09
C VAL A 117 0.28 -2.65 0.95
N TRP A 118 -0.58 -1.86 1.51
CA TRP A 118 -2.02 -1.98 1.34
C TRP A 118 -2.38 -2.01 -0.14
N TYR A 119 -3.31 -2.88 -0.50
CA TYR A 119 -3.76 -3.04 -1.86
C TYR A 119 -5.28 -2.98 -1.91
N SER A 120 -5.81 -1.91 -2.45
CA SER A 120 -7.24 -1.60 -2.45
C SER A 120 -8.14 -2.73 -2.96
N PRO A 121 -7.78 -3.48 -4.04
CA PRO A 121 -8.63 -4.56 -4.54
C PRO A 121 -8.93 -5.68 -3.54
N ILE A 122 -8.06 -5.90 -2.56
CA ILE A 122 -8.29 -6.91 -1.52
C ILE A 122 -8.69 -6.31 -0.16
N GLY A 123 -8.72 -4.98 -0.07
CA GLY A 123 -9.08 -4.27 1.16
C GLY A 123 -8.16 -4.60 2.34
N GLY A 124 -6.88 -4.82 2.09
CA GLY A 124 -5.90 -5.24 3.09
C GLY A 124 -4.45 -5.12 2.62
N LEU A 125 -3.50 -5.47 3.49
CA LEU A 125 -2.09 -5.57 3.09
C LEU A 125 -1.93 -6.61 1.98
N GLY A 126 -1.29 -6.20 0.88
CA GLY A 126 -0.92 -7.08 -0.22
C GLY A 126 -0.03 -8.22 0.25
N THR A 127 -0.03 -9.34 -0.47
CA THR A 127 0.83 -10.49 -0.14
C THR A 127 2.24 -10.36 -0.70
N THR A 128 2.44 -9.47 -1.68
CA THR A 128 3.74 -9.25 -2.31
C THR A 128 4.68 -8.52 -1.36
N ARG A 129 5.90 -9.04 -1.23
CA ARG A 129 7.00 -8.42 -0.52
C ARG A 129 7.80 -7.63 -1.55
N TYR A 130 7.87 -6.32 -1.38
CA TYR A 130 8.55 -5.41 -2.30
C TYR A 130 9.92 -5.02 -1.76
N PRO A 131 11.01 -5.27 -2.49
CA PRO A 131 12.32 -4.78 -2.10
C PRO A 131 12.37 -3.26 -2.26
N VAL A 132 12.96 -2.58 -1.28
CA VAL A 132 13.12 -1.13 -1.30
C VAL A 132 14.58 -0.73 -1.10
N HIS A 133 14.92 0.47 -1.57
CA HIS A 133 16.23 1.06 -1.31
C HIS A 133 16.30 1.68 0.09
N GLY A 134 15.21 2.30 0.54
CA GLY A 134 15.10 3.07 1.77
C GLY A 134 14.36 4.37 1.54
N PHE A 135 14.64 5.36 2.36
CA PHE A 135 13.98 6.67 2.38
C PHE A 135 14.91 7.76 1.87
N ILE A 136 14.38 8.64 1.02
CA ILE A 136 15.02 9.87 0.56
C ILE A 136 14.37 11.01 1.35
N TYR A 137 15.19 11.85 1.99
CA TYR A 137 14.69 12.94 2.82
C TYR A 137 14.69 14.27 2.07
N PRO A 138 13.67 15.13 2.23
CA PRO A 138 13.67 16.47 1.65
C PRO A 138 14.88 17.28 2.12
N GLN A 139 15.34 18.23 1.29
CA GLN A 139 16.47 19.11 1.64
C GLN A 139 16.22 19.85 2.97
N GLY A 140 17.29 20.01 3.73
CA GLY A 140 17.25 20.72 5.02
C GLY A 140 16.63 19.93 6.16
N ARG A 141 16.22 18.67 5.93
CA ARG A 141 15.67 17.80 6.97
C ARG A 141 16.55 16.57 7.14
N LYS A 142 17.24 16.48 8.26
CA LYS A 142 17.97 15.27 8.63
C LYS A 142 17.02 14.24 9.22
N PRO A 143 17.31 12.92 9.14
CA PRO A 143 16.49 11.87 9.73
C PRO A 143 16.15 12.08 11.20
N GLN A 144 17.05 12.69 11.96
CA GLN A 144 16.84 13.03 13.37
C GLN A 144 15.89 14.21 13.58
N ASP A 145 15.85 15.17 12.65
CA ASP A 145 14.97 16.34 12.71
C ASP A 145 13.54 15.99 12.28
N LEU A 146 13.42 14.88 11.54
CA LEU A 146 12.16 14.29 11.09
C LEU A 146 11.63 13.23 12.08
N GLN A 147 12.38 12.92 13.11
CA GLN A 147 11.77 12.31 14.26
C GLN A 147 10.74 13.34 14.74
N ALA A 148 9.49 13.17 14.28
CA ALA A 148 8.38 13.70 15.02
C ALA A 148 8.79 13.49 16.47
N ALA A 149 8.77 14.59 17.22
CA ALA A 149 8.85 14.53 18.68
C ALA A 149 8.13 13.25 19.06
N PRO A 150 8.77 12.31 19.76
CA PRO A 150 8.13 11.04 20.03
C PRO A 150 6.68 11.42 20.23
N VAL A 151 5.76 10.84 19.44
CA VAL A 151 4.41 10.86 19.95
C VAL A 151 4.71 10.30 21.32
N GLN A 152 4.83 11.21 22.24
CA GLN A 152 4.61 10.88 23.61
C GLN A 152 3.24 10.24 23.46
N ILE A 153 3.25 8.94 23.23
CA ILE A 153 2.36 8.15 24.00
C ILE A 153 2.74 8.70 25.34
N ALA A 154 2.06 9.83 25.66
CA ALA A 154 2.08 10.37 26.97
C ALA A 154 1.89 9.09 27.72
N SER A 155 3.00 8.62 28.25
CA SER A 155 2.95 7.50 29.17
C SER A 155 1.73 7.87 29.88
N ALA A 156 0.61 7.18 29.53
CA ALA A 156 -0.62 7.65 30.02
C ALA A 156 -0.34 7.83 31.50
N ASP A 157 0.16 8.99 31.80
CA ASP A 157 -0.09 9.63 33.01
C ASP A 157 -1.59 9.58 32.94
N GLN A 158 -2.07 8.42 33.38
CA GLN A 158 -3.48 8.23 33.55
C GLN A 158 -3.83 9.48 34.31
N PRO A 159 -4.60 10.41 33.75
CA PRO A 159 -5.11 11.47 34.53
C PRO A 159 -5.85 10.73 35.64
N THR A 160 -5.18 10.61 36.81
CA THR A 160 -5.81 10.13 38.03
C THR A 160 -6.89 11.11 38.47
N GLY A 161 -7.12 12.14 37.63
CA GLY A 161 -8.27 13.01 37.69
C GLY A 161 -9.49 12.38 37.05
N LYS A 162 -10.53 12.16 37.84
CA LYS A 162 -11.84 11.73 37.33
C LYS A 162 -12.27 12.65 36.18
N LEU A 163 -12.35 12.12 34.97
CA LEU A 163 -12.84 12.84 33.78
C LEU A 163 -14.08 13.68 34.15
N SER A 164 -14.10 14.90 33.74
CA SER A 164 -15.26 15.76 33.93
C SER A 164 -16.51 15.15 33.28
N ARG A 165 -17.69 15.51 33.74
CA ARG A 165 -18.95 15.02 33.19
C ARG A 165 -19.07 15.32 31.69
N ALA A 166 -18.51 16.45 31.26
CA ALA A 166 -18.52 16.86 29.84
C ALA A 166 -17.59 15.98 29.00
N GLU A 167 -16.37 15.67 29.45
CA GLU A 167 -15.42 14.81 28.76
C GLU A 167 -15.92 13.38 28.62
N ARG A 168 -16.56 12.82 29.67
CA ARG A 168 -17.19 11.49 29.58
C ARG A 168 -18.35 11.47 28.59
N LYS A 169 -19.12 12.55 28.48
CA LYS A 169 -20.20 12.65 27.50
C LYS A 169 -19.65 12.71 26.08
N ALA A 170 -18.61 13.51 25.85
CA ALA A 170 -17.93 13.61 24.55
C ALA A 170 -17.31 12.28 24.13
N GLN A 171 -16.61 11.60 25.04
CA GLN A 171 -16.02 10.28 24.78
C GLN A 171 -17.05 9.22 24.41
N ARG A 172 -18.16 9.14 25.15
CA ARG A 172 -19.26 8.22 24.80
C ARG A 172 -19.92 8.55 23.46
N GLN A 173 -19.98 9.82 23.10
CA GLN A 173 -20.53 10.25 21.82
C GLN A 173 -19.60 9.87 20.66
N ALA A 174 -18.30 10.12 20.81
CA ALA A 174 -17.26 9.71 19.84
C ALA A 174 -17.23 8.18 19.65
N GLU A 175 -17.34 7.41 20.73
CA GLU A 175 -17.38 5.95 20.68
C GLU A 175 -18.65 5.44 19.95
N LYS A 176 -19.81 6.04 20.19
CA LYS A 176 -21.03 5.71 19.48
C LYS A 176 -20.92 6.00 17.98
N GLU A 177 -20.33 7.11 17.60
CA GLU A 177 -20.11 7.48 16.19
C GLU A 177 -19.09 6.55 15.52
N ALA A 178 -17.99 6.25 16.18
CA ALA A 178 -17.01 5.29 15.70
C ALA A 178 -17.65 3.91 15.47
N ARG A 179 -18.48 3.44 16.39
CA ARG A 179 -19.23 2.17 16.25
C ARG A 179 -20.22 2.21 15.08
N LYS A 180 -20.90 3.34 14.84
CA LYS A 180 -21.78 3.50 13.68
C LYS A 180 -20.99 3.44 12.38
N ARG A 181 -19.84 4.14 12.30
CA ARG A 181 -18.95 4.12 11.14
C ARG A 181 -18.42 2.72 10.84
N LEU A 182 -17.98 1.98 11.85
CA LEU A 182 -17.55 0.58 11.69
C LEU A 182 -18.65 -0.32 11.12
N LYS A 183 -19.87 -0.22 11.62
CA LYS A 183 -21.01 -0.98 11.08
C LYS A 183 -21.31 -0.62 9.63
N GLN A 184 -21.19 0.65 9.27
CA GLN A 184 -21.40 1.11 7.90
C GLN A 184 -20.33 0.57 6.95
N ILE A 185 -19.05 0.61 7.37
CA ILE A 185 -17.93 0.03 6.61
C ILE A 185 -18.13 -1.48 6.44
N GLU A 186 -18.50 -2.19 7.49
CA GLU A 186 -18.75 -3.63 7.42
C GLU A 186 -19.92 -3.97 6.47
N LYS A 187 -21.00 -3.19 6.50
CA LYS A 187 -22.11 -3.33 5.55
C LYS A 187 -21.62 -3.13 4.11
N GLN A 188 -20.86 -2.07 3.83
CA GLN A 188 -20.30 -1.82 2.50
C GLN A 188 -19.37 -2.97 2.04
N ARG A 189 -18.53 -3.49 2.93
CA ARG A 189 -17.67 -4.66 2.63
C ARG A 189 -18.47 -5.89 2.26
N ARG A 190 -19.57 -6.17 2.98
CA ARG A 190 -20.48 -7.30 2.66
C ARG A 190 -21.14 -7.14 1.30
N GLU A 191 -21.63 -5.95 0.99
CA GLU A 191 -22.26 -5.66 -0.32
C GLU A 191 -21.25 -5.76 -1.46
N TYR A 192 -20.03 -5.23 -1.26
CA TYR A 192 -18.95 -5.35 -2.25
C TYR A 192 -18.52 -6.81 -2.46
N ALA A 193 -18.43 -7.60 -1.40
CA ALA A 193 -18.14 -9.03 -1.52
C ALA A 193 -19.23 -9.80 -2.31
N LYS A 194 -20.50 -9.46 -2.11
CA LYS A 194 -21.60 -10.01 -2.92
C LYS A 194 -21.49 -9.61 -4.39
N TYR A 195 -21.17 -8.34 -4.65
CA TYR A 195 -20.95 -7.83 -6.00
C TYR A 195 -19.80 -8.60 -6.71
N LEU A 196 -18.65 -8.78 -6.05
CA LEU A 196 -17.54 -9.54 -6.60
C LEU A 196 -17.90 -11.01 -6.91
N LYS A 197 -18.62 -11.67 -6.00
CA LYS A 197 -19.10 -13.05 -6.23
C LYS A 197 -20.02 -13.12 -7.46
N LYS A 198 -20.91 -12.14 -7.63
CA LYS A 198 -21.79 -12.05 -8.80
C LYS A 198 -21.01 -11.86 -10.11
N GLN A 199 -19.98 -11.01 -10.09
CA GLN A 199 -19.11 -10.78 -11.24
C GLN A 199 -18.30 -12.04 -11.60
N GLN A 200 -17.72 -12.72 -10.61
CA GLN A 200 -17.01 -13.98 -10.85
C GLN A 200 -17.91 -15.06 -11.43
N LYS A 201 -19.15 -15.17 -10.92
CA LYS A 201 -20.15 -16.12 -11.48
C LYS A 201 -20.46 -15.79 -12.93
N ALA A 202 -20.75 -14.53 -13.25
CA ALA A 202 -21.04 -14.07 -14.61
C ALA A 202 -19.85 -14.26 -15.56
N GLN A 203 -18.61 -14.08 -15.09
CA GLN A 203 -17.42 -14.37 -15.88
C GLN A 203 -17.25 -15.87 -16.17
N ARG A 204 -17.52 -16.73 -15.19
CA ARG A 204 -17.50 -18.20 -15.37
C ARG A 204 -18.56 -18.65 -16.39
N GLU A 205 -19.75 -18.10 -16.32
CA GLU A 205 -20.84 -18.39 -17.26
C GLU A 205 -20.52 -17.92 -18.68
N ARG A 206 -19.86 -16.75 -18.83
CA ARG A 206 -19.44 -16.22 -20.14
C ARG A 206 -18.23 -16.96 -20.73
N ALA A 207 -17.34 -17.49 -19.90
CA ALA A 207 -16.14 -18.19 -20.34
C ALA A 207 -16.42 -19.58 -20.89
N GLY A 208 -17.63 -20.12 -20.76
CA GLY A 208 -18.03 -21.42 -21.33
C GLY A 208 -17.11 -22.58 -20.92
N VAL A 209 -16.37 -22.46 -19.83
CA VAL A 209 -15.38 -23.46 -19.40
C VAL A 209 -16.14 -24.63 -18.77
N SER A 210 -16.56 -25.55 -19.65
CA SER A 210 -16.62 -26.95 -19.30
C SER A 210 -15.19 -27.35 -18.88
N VAL A 211 -15.00 -27.66 -17.60
CA VAL A 211 -13.73 -28.27 -17.16
C VAL A 211 -13.58 -29.57 -17.96
N PRO A 212 -12.56 -29.70 -18.81
CA PRO A 212 -12.30 -31.01 -19.41
C PRO A 212 -12.02 -31.94 -18.24
N SER A 213 -12.80 -32.99 -18.10
CA SER A 213 -12.51 -34.11 -17.22
C SER A 213 -11.08 -34.55 -17.53
N VAL A 214 -10.19 -34.38 -16.53
CA VAL A 214 -8.81 -34.88 -16.62
C VAL A 214 -8.94 -36.36 -16.96
N PRO A 215 -8.43 -36.83 -18.08
CA PRO A 215 -8.45 -38.27 -18.34
C PRO A 215 -7.68 -38.93 -17.19
N ARG A 216 -8.33 -39.92 -16.58
CA ARG A 216 -7.70 -40.79 -15.62
C ARG A 216 -6.49 -41.40 -16.31
N LEU A 217 -5.30 -41.04 -15.90
CA LEU A 217 -4.08 -41.70 -16.33
C LEU A 217 -4.20 -43.15 -15.85
N GLU A 218 -4.66 -44.02 -16.75
CA GLU A 218 -4.55 -45.47 -16.58
C GLU A 218 -3.08 -45.83 -16.67
N ALA A 219 -2.64 -46.59 -15.68
CA ALA A 219 -1.47 -47.45 -15.63
C ALA A 219 -0.10 -46.79 -15.95
N ASP A 220 0.67 -46.74 -14.92
CA ASP A 220 2.11 -46.48 -14.95
C ASP A 220 2.85 -47.60 -15.71
N PRO A 221 3.39 -47.35 -16.93
CA PRO A 221 4.08 -48.39 -17.71
C PRO A 221 5.52 -48.65 -17.19
N ILE A 222 5.95 -48.07 -16.07
CA ILE A 222 7.30 -48.23 -15.51
C ILE A 222 7.35 -49.31 -14.42
N GLY A 223 6.20 -49.76 -13.89
CA GLY A 223 6.14 -50.79 -12.83
C GLY A 223 6.46 -52.20 -13.32
N ASP A 224 6.38 -52.50 -14.59
CA ASP A 224 6.48 -53.90 -15.09
C ASP A 224 7.89 -54.28 -15.60
N LEU A 225 8.86 -53.41 -15.52
CA LEU A 225 10.23 -53.69 -16.03
C LEU A 225 11.27 -54.08 -14.98
N ILE A 226 10.91 -54.15 -13.71
CA ILE A 226 11.85 -54.51 -12.62
C ILE A 226 11.61 -55.90 -12.06
N GLY A 227 10.66 -56.66 -12.59
CA GLY A 227 10.29 -58.01 -12.11
C GLY A 227 10.87 -59.23 -12.86
N ARG A 228 11.78 -59.04 -13.84
CA ARG A 228 12.34 -60.14 -14.60
C ARG A 228 13.86 -60.04 -14.82
N SER A 229 14.63 -60.16 -13.78
CA SER A 229 16.02 -60.63 -13.84
C SER A 229 16.45 -61.16 -12.48
N GLY A 230 16.24 -62.46 -12.28
CA GLY A 230 16.64 -63.20 -11.07
C GLY A 230 16.22 -64.64 -11.23
N GLY A 231 17.01 -65.40 -11.97
CA GLY A 231 16.95 -66.83 -12.12
C GLY A 231 18.17 -67.29 -12.86
#